data_3043b9e100e5d95200971d4ffb619bdd
#
_entry.id   3043b9e100e5d95200971d4ffb619bdd
#
_cell.length_a   1.000
_cell.length_b   1.000
_cell.length_c   1.000
_cell.angle_alpha   90.00
_cell.angle_beta   90.00
_cell.angle_gamma   90.00
#
_symmetry.space_group_name_H-M   'P 1'
#
loop_
_entity.id
_entity.type
_entity.pdbx_description
1 polymer ?
#
loop_
_entity_poly.entity_id
_entity_poly.type
_entity_poly.pdbx_seq_one_letter_code
_entity_poly.pdbx_strand_id
1 'polypeptide(L)'
;MSASISTAFIAQFDAEVKQAYQGAAKLFGTVRTKTGVVGSTHRFPKLGKGLAQPRIPQTDVVPMNVQHSNVTATLEDWSAPEYSDVYDLQKINFDERKELKMAIASAMGRRNDQLIIDAADAGASATQVSDNIGGTDSGVNTDKLRRAKRLMDAAGVPATDRTFVHSAVGLEQLLGETSATSSDFNSVKALVNGEIDTWLGFKFIMTLRS
;
A
#
# COMPACT_ATOMS: atom_id res chain seq x y z
N MET A 1 -60.54 20.28 -14.88
CA MET A 1 -59.18 19.73 -14.92
C MET A 1 -58.81 19.30 -13.53
N SER A 2 -58.55 18.02 -13.33
CA SER A 2 -58.33 17.47 -11.98
C SER A 2 -56.97 17.95 -11.44
N ALA A 3 -57.00 18.60 -10.23
CA ALA A 3 -55.80 19.09 -9.55
C ALA A 3 -54.89 17.99 -9.05
N SER A 4 -55.31 16.72 -9.18
CA SER A 4 -54.52 15.55 -8.76
C SER A 4 -53.45 15.09 -9.76
N ILE A 5 -53.40 15.64 -10.96
CA ILE A 5 -52.39 15.25 -11.94
C ILE A 5 -51.04 15.89 -11.64
N SER A 6 -51.00 17.04 -10.96
CA SER A 6 -49.72 17.69 -10.60
C SER A 6 -48.90 16.97 -9.52
N THR A 7 -49.56 16.12 -8.74
CA THR A 7 -48.92 15.28 -7.71
C THR A 7 -48.43 13.92 -8.26
N ALA A 8 -48.81 13.60 -9.53
CA ALA A 8 -48.34 12.39 -10.19
C ALA A 8 -46.99 12.57 -10.92
N PHE A 9 -46.43 13.77 -10.96
CA PHE A 9 -45.05 13.99 -11.34
C PHE A 9 -44.13 13.52 -10.19
N ILE A 10 -43.97 12.25 -10.10
CA ILE A 10 -42.91 11.64 -9.26
C ILE A 10 -41.60 12.13 -9.85
N ALA A 11 -40.75 12.74 -9.02
CA ALA A 11 -39.40 13.08 -9.41
C ALA A 11 -38.74 11.86 -10.02
N GLN A 12 -38.40 11.92 -11.29
CA GLN A 12 -37.70 10.87 -11.97
C GLN A 12 -36.26 10.94 -11.45
N PHE A 13 -35.91 9.98 -10.60
CA PHE A 13 -34.53 9.87 -10.11
C PHE A 13 -33.63 9.48 -11.29
N ASP A 14 -32.49 10.15 -11.36
CA ASP A 14 -31.45 9.80 -12.32
C ASP A 14 -31.06 8.34 -12.12
N ALA A 15 -30.94 7.57 -13.19
CA ALA A 15 -30.53 6.16 -13.13
C ALA A 15 -29.05 5.99 -12.84
N GLU A 16 -28.28 7.08 -12.88
CA GLU A 16 -26.86 7.08 -12.61
C GLU A 16 -26.56 7.52 -11.17
N VAL A 17 -26.07 6.59 -10.36
CA VAL A 17 -25.54 6.90 -9.04
C VAL A 17 -24.08 7.26 -9.16
N LYS A 18 -23.74 8.51 -8.82
CA LYS A 18 -22.36 8.92 -8.66
C LYS A 18 -21.84 8.45 -7.30
N GLN A 19 -21.13 7.35 -7.29
CA GLN A 19 -20.41 6.95 -6.07
C GLN A 19 -19.34 7.96 -5.71
N ALA A 20 -19.14 8.18 -4.40
CA ALA A 20 -17.96 8.87 -3.91
C ALA A 20 -16.69 8.12 -4.35
N TYR A 21 -15.65 8.84 -4.74
CA TYR A 21 -14.38 8.23 -5.10
C TYR A 21 -13.83 7.43 -3.93
N GLN A 22 -13.72 6.13 -4.12
CA GLN A 22 -13.20 5.20 -3.12
C GLN A 22 -11.89 4.61 -3.60
N GLY A 23 -10.85 4.74 -2.78
CA GLY A 23 -9.55 4.14 -3.10
C GLY A 23 -9.64 2.61 -3.09
N ALA A 24 -9.17 1.97 -4.14
CA ALA A 24 -8.98 0.53 -4.17
C ALA A 24 -7.70 0.13 -3.43
N ALA A 25 -7.62 -1.14 -2.99
CA ALA A 25 -6.39 -1.71 -2.41
C ALA A 25 -5.23 -1.63 -3.41
N LYS A 26 -4.07 -1.17 -2.96
CA LYS A 26 -2.87 -0.98 -3.80
C LYS A 26 -1.66 -1.78 -3.32
N LEU A 27 -1.62 -2.19 -2.06
CA LEU A 27 -0.44 -2.81 -1.44
C LEU A 27 -0.44 -4.34 -1.48
N PHE A 28 -1.54 -4.98 -1.84
CA PHE A 28 -1.67 -6.43 -1.83
C PHE A 28 -0.58 -7.15 -2.65
N GLY A 29 -0.16 -6.59 -3.77
CA GLY A 29 0.90 -7.13 -4.63
C GLY A 29 2.34 -6.87 -4.16
N THR A 30 2.54 -6.06 -3.11
CA THR A 30 3.88 -5.67 -2.61
C THR A 30 4.40 -6.56 -1.50
N VAL A 31 3.54 -7.40 -0.92
CA VAL A 31 3.85 -8.29 0.19
C VAL A 31 3.66 -9.75 -0.19
N ARG A 32 4.36 -10.62 0.53
CA ARG A 32 4.21 -12.06 0.36
C ARG A 32 2.85 -12.50 0.89
N THR A 33 2.02 -13.09 0.04
CA THR A 33 0.67 -13.53 0.38
C THR A 33 0.55 -15.05 0.41
N LYS A 34 -0.34 -15.57 1.25
CA LYS A 34 -0.74 -16.97 1.29
C LYS A 34 -2.24 -17.08 1.37
N THR A 35 -2.84 -17.79 0.42
CA THR A 35 -4.27 -18.10 0.38
C THR A 35 -4.56 -19.50 0.93
N GLY A 36 -5.78 -19.75 1.37
CA GLY A 36 -6.21 -21.07 1.85
C GLY A 36 -5.54 -21.49 3.16
N VAL A 37 -5.32 -20.52 4.07
CA VAL A 37 -4.77 -20.82 5.40
C VAL A 37 -5.83 -21.53 6.24
N VAL A 38 -5.45 -22.65 6.86
CA VAL A 38 -6.27 -23.38 7.82
C VAL A 38 -5.75 -23.08 9.22
N GLY A 39 -6.64 -22.60 10.10
CA GLY A 39 -6.29 -22.16 11.45
C GLY A 39 -6.14 -20.63 11.57
N SER A 40 -5.81 -20.15 12.76
CA SER A 40 -5.74 -18.71 13.09
C SER A 40 -4.39 -18.05 12.80
N THR A 41 -3.36 -18.83 12.47
CA THR A 41 -1.99 -18.32 12.26
C THR A 41 -1.32 -19.01 11.08
N HIS A 42 -0.47 -18.26 10.37
CA HIS A 42 0.41 -18.83 9.37
C HIS A 42 1.86 -18.42 9.62
N ARG A 43 2.79 -19.35 9.46
CA ARG A 43 4.22 -19.12 9.65
C ARG A 43 4.94 -19.06 8.32
N PHE A 44 5.60 -17.95 8.06
CA PHE A 44 6.45 -17.75 6.89
C PHE A 44 7.90 -18.13 7.27
N PRO A 45 8.51 -19.13 6.63
CA PRO A 45 9.89 -19.49 6.91
C PRO A 45 10.84 -18.41 6.38
N LYS A 46 11.87 -18.11 7.18
CA LYS A 46 12.95 -17.19 6.85
C LYS A 46 14.29 -17.88 7.06
N LEU A 47 15.16 -17.78 6.05
CA LEU A 47 16.52 -18.29 6.09
C LEU A 47 17.49 -17.13 6.34
N GLY A 48 18.43 -17.31 7.26
CA GLY A 48 19.48 -16.34 7.56
C GLY A 48 20.53 -16.27 6.45
N LYS A 49 21.44 -15.32 6.56
CA LYS A 49 22.61 -15.20 5.68
C LYS A 49 23.71 -16.13 6.16
N GLY A 50 24.35 -16.85 5.25
CA GLY A 50 25.52 -17.64 5.54
C GLY A 50 26.76 -17.02 4.88
N LEU A 51 27.92 -17.29 5.43
CA LEU A 51 29.22 -16.91 4.86
C LEU A 51 30.00 -18.15 4.48
N ALA A 52 30.57 -18.13 3.26
CA ALA A 52 31.48 -19.17 2.82
C ALA A 52 32.80 -19.09 3.60
N GLN A 53 33.32 -20.24 4.00
CA GLN A 53 34.62 -20.34 4.66
C GLN A 53 35.67 -20.95 3.72
N PRO A 54 36.94 -20.57 3.84
CA PRO A 54 38.01 -21.18 3.04
C PRO A 54 38.16 -22.66 3.42
N ARG A 55 38.26 -23.50 2.40
CA ARG A 55 38.54 -24.93 2.58
C ARG A 55 40.03 -25.12 2.87
N ILE A 56 40.38 -25.76 3.96
CA ILE A 56 41.74 -26.23 4.24
C ILE A 56 41.85 -27.68 3.73
N PRO A 57 42.86 -28.02 2.90
CA PRO A 57 43.06 -29.39 2.47
C PRO A 57 43.29 -30.35 3.68
N GLN A 58 42.74 -31.56 3.59
CA GLN A 58 42.89 -32.63 4.61
C GLN A 58 42.26 -32.32 5.98
N THR A 59 41.32 -31.38 6.06
CA THR A 59 40.52 -31.12 7.26
C THR A 59 39.04 -31.37 7.00
N ASP A 60 38.27 -31.62 8.08
CA ASP A 60 36.81 -31.76 8.00
C ASP A 60 36.15 -30.50 7.50
N VAL A 61 35.06 -30.69 6.78
CA VAL A 61 34.26 -29.58 6.25
C VAL A 61 33.44 -28.96 7.36
N VAL A 62 33.67 -27.66 7.63
CA VAL A 62 32.89 -26.91 8.60
C VAL A 62 31.59 -26.47 7.92
N PRO A 63 30.39 -26.87 8.41
CA PRO A 63 29.12 -26.46 7.82
C PRO A 63 28.87 -24.98 8.08
N MET A 64 28.26 -24.30 7.12
CA MET A 64 27.93 -22.87 7.17
C MET A 64 26.90 -22.51 8.25
N ASN A 65 26.16 -23.46 8.74
CA ASN A 65 25.20 -23.38 9.86
C ASN A 65 24.22 -22.20 9.74
N VAL A 66 23.49 -22.14 8.62
CA VAL A 66 22.52 -21.09 8.34
C VAL A 66 21.33 -21.18 9.31
N GLN A 67 21.02 -20.08 9.99
CA GLN A 67 19.91 -20.04 10.93
C GLN A 67 18.56 -20.02 10.22
N HIS A 68 17.65 -20.85 10.67
CA HIS A 68 16.27 -20.89 10.27
C HIS A 68 15.39 -20.16 11.29
N SER A 69 14.52 -19.29 10.84
CA SER A 69 13.56 -18.58 11.67
C SER A 69 12.19 -18.51 10.98
N ASN A 70 11.16 -18.22 11.73
CA ASN A 70 9.80 -18.07 11.21
C ASN A 70 9.23 -16.70 11.59
N VAL A 71 8.50 -16.10 10.68
CA VAL A 71 7.65 -14.93 10.95
C VAL A 71 6.21 -15.41 10.98
N THR A 72 5.52 -15.18 12.08
CA THR A 72 4.13 -15.60 12.27
C THR A 72 3.19 -14.44 11.90
N ALA A 73 2.24 -14.70 11.01
CA ALA A 73 1.11 -13.82 10.74
C ALA A 73 -0.13 -14.40 11.41
N THR A 74 -0.88 -13.57 12.13
CA THR A 74 -2.14 -13.92 12.78
C THR A 74 -3.29 -13.42 11.90
N LEU A 75 -4.32 -14.26 11.72
CA LEU A 75 -5.53 -13.89 11.02
C LEU A 75 -6.46 -13.11 11.96
N GLU A 76 -7.04 -12.04 11.44
CA GLU A 76 -8.06 -11.24 12.12
C GLU A 76 -9.32 -11.22 11.27
N ASP A 77 -10.47 -11.26 11.92
CA ASP A 77 -11.77 -11.24 11.27
C ASP A 77 -12.28 -9.80 11.15
N TRP A 78 -12.50 -9.37 9.94
CA TRP A 78 -13.05 -8.03 9.65
C TRP A 78 -14.32 -8.15 8.85
N SER A 79 -15.33 -7.35 9.19
CA SER A 79 -16.60 -7.29 8.48
C SER A 79 -16.95 -5.85 8.13
N ALA A 80 -17.58 -5.66 6.99
CA ALA A 80 -18.14 -4.38 6.55
C ALA A 80 -19.62 -4.60 6.19
N PRO A 81 -20.50 -4.76 7.20
CA PRO A 81 -21.92 -4.99 6.97
C PRO A 81 -22.61 -3.73 6.48
N GLU A 82 -23.54 -3.89 5.54
CA GLU A 82 -24.44 -2.83 5.07
C GLU A 82 -25.84 -3.41 4.93
N TYR A 83 -26.86 -2.62 5.25
CA TYR A 83 -28.24 -3.02 5.16
C TYR A 83 -28.88 -2.43 3.91
N SER A 84 -29.67 -3.23 3.20
CA SER A 84 -30.52 -2.78 2.11
C SER A 84 -31.96 -3.20 2.41
N ASP A 85 -32.90 -2.25 2.42
CA ASP A 85 -34.30 -2.54 2.66
C ASP A 85 -34.97 -3.04 1.37
N VAL A 86 -35.71 -4.14 1.48
CA VAL A 86 -36.43 -4.73 0.35
C VAL A 86 -37.50 -3.78 -0.19
N TYR A 87 -38.11 -2.98 0.65
CA TYR A 87 -39.13 -2.00 0.22
C TYR A 87 -38.53 -0.80 -0.51
N ASP A 88 -37.33 -0.39 -0.13
CA ASP A 88 -36.64 0.71 -0.80
C ASP A 88 -36.08 0.27 -2.14
N LEU A 89 -35.66 -0.99 -2.31
CA LEU A 89 -35.25 -1.55 -3.60
C LEU A 89 -36.34 -1.46 -4.67
N GLN A 90 -37.61 -1.44 -4.28
CA GLN A 90 -38.72 -1.28 -5.24
C GLN A 90 -38.99 0.17 -5.66
N LYS A 91 -38.44 1.13 -4.92
CA LYS A 91 -38.63 2.58 -5.16
C LYS A 91 -37.47 3.21 -5.93
N ILE A 92 -36.30 2.56 -5.92
CA ILE A 92 -35.07 3.05 -6.57
C ILE A 92 -34.98 2.53 -8.01
N ASN A 93 -34.39 3.34 -8.88
CA ASN A 93 -34.25 3.04 -10.32
C ASN A 93 -32.83 2.57 -10.70
N PHE A 94 -32.02 2.12 -9.74
CA PHE A 94 -30.67 1.63 -9.94
C PHE A 94 -30.40 0.38 -9.11
N ASP A 95 -29.35 -0.38 -9.46
CA ASP A 95 -28.95 -1.58 -8.73
C ASP A 95 -28.12 -1.23 -7.47
N GLU A 96 -28.81 -0.89 -6.38
CA GLU A 96 -28.21 -0.57 -5.09
C GLU A 96 -27.26 -1.69 -4.60
N ARG A 97 -27.61 -2.94 -4.80
CA ARG A 97 -26.80 -4.08 -4.34
C ARG A 97 -25.44 -4.13 -5.03
N LYS A 98 -25.38 -3.73 -6.31
CA LYS A 98 -24.13 -3.65 -7.04
C LYS A 98 -23.23 -2.55 -6.49
N GLU A 99 -23.82 -1.39 -6.23
CA GLU A 99 -23.11 -0.23 -5.70
C GLU A 99 -22.58 -0.50 -4.27
N LEU A 100 -23.41 -1.10 -3.42
CA LEU A 100 -23.00 -1.51 -2.06
C LEU A 100 -21.87 -2.55 -2.09
N LYS A 101 -21.90 -3.52 -3.00
CA LYS A 101 -20.81 -4.49 -3.13
C LYS A 101 -19.48 -3.81 -3.48
N MET A 102 -19.49 -2.79 -4.36
CA MET A 102 -18.29 -2.04 -4.72
C MET A 102 -17.79 -1.22 -3.52
N ALA A 103 -18.68 -0.59 -2.77
CA ALA A 103 -18.32 0.16 -1.57
C ALA A 103 -17.71 -0.75 -0.49
N ILE A 104 -18.32 -1.89 -0.21
CA ILE A 104 -17.83 -2.90 0.74
C ILE A 104 -16.45 -3.44 0.31
N ALA A 105 -16.28 -3.78 -0.97
CA ALA A 105 -15.00 -4.28 -1.49
C ALA A 105 -13.89 -3.23 -1.33
N SER A 106 -14.18 -1.96 -1.61
CA SER A 106 -13.24 -0.85 -1.42
C SER A 106 -12.90 -0.61 0.05
N ALA A 107 -13.88 -0.73 0.96
CA ALA A 107 -13.65 -0.59 2.40
C ALA A 107 -12.75 -1.71 2.95
N MET A 108 -13.00 -2.96 2.54
CA MET A 108 -12.16 -4.09 2.91
C MET A 108 -10.74 -3.97 2.32
N GLY A 109 -10.63 -3.46 1.08
CA GLY A 109 -9.35 -3.18 0.46
C GLY A 109 -8.52 -2.15 1.21
N ARG A 110 -9.14 -1.03 1.61
CA ARG A 110 -8.47 0.00 2.44
C ARG A 110 -8.01 -0.55 3.78
N ARG A 111 -8.85 -1.38 4.43
CA ARG A 111 -8.46 -2.00 5.69
C ARG A 111 -7.27 -2.94 5.54
N ASN A 112 -7.22 -3.70 4.46
CA ASN A 112 -6.09 -4.56 4.16
C ASN A 112 -4.79 -3.76 3.95
N ASP A 113 -4.85 -2.67 3.18
CA ASP A 113 -3.70 -1.77 3.01
C ASP A 113 -3.24 -1.16 4.34
N GLN A 114 -4.19 -0.77 5.21
CA GLN A 114 -3.86 -0.23 6.53
C GLN A 114 -3.13 -1.27 7.40
N LEU A 115 -3.58 -2.52 7.42
CA LEU A 115 -2.92 -3.60 8.17
C LEU A 115 -1.49 -3.85 7.69
N ILE A 116 -1.24 -3.73 6.38
CA ILE A 116 0.11 -3.86 5.81
C ILE A 116 1.00 -2.69 6.29
N ILE A 117 0.47 -1.47 6.28
CA ILE A 117 1.21 -0.28 6.74
C ILE A 117 1.51 -0.38 8.24
N ASP A 118 0.52 -0.73 9.06
CA ASP A 118 0.68 -0.88 10.51
C ASP A 118 1.71 -1.96 10.85
N ALA A 119 1.69 -3.08 10.14
CA ALA A 119 2.68 -4.14 10.31
C ALA A 119 4.09 -3.71 9.88
N ALA A 120 4.21 -2.91 8.83
CA ALA A 120 5.49 -2.37 8.38
C ALA A 120 6.04 -1.35 9.39
N ASP A 121 5.21 -0.49 9.94
CA ASP A 121 5.58 0.50 10.96
C ASP A 121 6.04 -0.20 12.26
N ALA A 122 5.29 -1.18 12.73
CA ALA A 122 5.66 -2.00 13.88
C ALA A 122 6.99 -2.75 13.70
N GLY A 123 7.29 -3.19 12.47
CA GLY A 123 8.54 -3.86 12.11
C GLY A 123 9.73 -2.92 11.88
N ALA A 124 9.50 -1.63 11.66
CA ALA A 124 10.49 -0.67 11.20
C ALA A 124 11.42 -0.13 12.31
N SER A 125 11.21 -0.47 13.58
CA SER A 125 11.96 0.07 14.72
C SER A 125 13.49 -0.08 14.64
N ALA A 126 13.98 -1.03 13.83
CA ALA A 126 15.41 -1.30 13.69
C ALA A 126 16.10 -0.51 12.55
N THR A 127 15.35 0.05 11.60
CA THR A 127 15.93 0.71 10.41
C THR A 127 15.08 1.90 10.02
N GLN A 128 15.20 2.98 10.77
CA GLN A 128 14.50 4.23 10.49
C GLN A 128 15.44 5.26 9.86
N VAL A 129 14.89 6.03 8.96
CA VAL A 129 15.52 7.24 8.44
C VAL A 129 15.06 8.40 9.31
N SER A 130 16.01 9.13 9.90
CA SER A 130 15.69 10.27 10.78
C SER A 130 14.84 11.31 10.05
N ASP A 131 13.86 11.85 10.73
CA ASP A 131 12.99 12.94 10.29
C ASP A 131 13.73 14.31 10.17
N ASN A 132 14.87 14.42 10.82
CA ASN A 132 15.70 15.63 10.79
C ASN A 132 16.66 15.73 9.58
N ILE A 133 16.60 14.79 8.62
CA ILE A 133 17.42 14.89 7.40
C ILE A 133 16.78 15.91 6.45
N GLY A 134 17.55 16.95 6.12
CA GLY A 134 17.10 18.08 5.30
C GLY A 134 16.44 19.22 6.08
N GLY A 135 16.40 19.14 7.41
CA GLY A 135 15.84 20.15 8.32
C GLY A 135 15.13 19.51 9.51
N THR A 136 14.83 20.27 10.54
CA THR A 136 14.08 19.81 11.71
C THR A 136 12.64 19.47 11.29
N ASP A 137 12.17 18.29 11.65
CA ASP A 137 10.82 17.78 11.28
C ASP A 137 10.50 17.91 9.78
N SER A 138 11.53 17.75 8.93
CA SER A 138 11.36 17.87 7.50
C SER A 138 10.48 16.75 6.95
N GLY A 139 9.64 17.08 5.98
CA GLY A 139 8.80 16.10 5.26
C GLY A 139 9.60 15.14 4.39
N VAL A 140 8.94 14.49 3.46
CA VAL A 140 9.61 13.60 2.50
C VAL A 140 10.49 14.43 1.57
N ASN A 141 11.79 14.09 1.53
CA ASN A 141 12.77 14.78 0.69
C ASN A 141 13.74 13.80 0.02
N THR A 142 14.47 14.29 -0.97
CA THR A 142 15.44 13.53 -1.75
C THR A 142 16.53 12.90 -0.89
N ASP A 143 17.02 13.61 0.12
CA ASP A 143 18.09 13.12 0.98
C ASP A 143 17.64 11.96 1.88
N LYS A 144 16.38 11.97 2.34
CA LYS A 144 15.79 10.85 3.04
C LYS A 144 15.69 9.60 2.15
N LEU A 145 15.28 9.77 0.89
CA LEU A 145 15.22 8.66 -0.07
C LEU A 145 16.61 8.10 -0.40
N ARG A 146 17.62 8.97 -0.57
CA ARG A 146 19.02 8.55 -0.74
C ARG A 146 19.52 7.79 0.50
N ARG A 147 19.14 8.24 1.68
CA ARG A 147 19.49 7.57 2.94
C ARG A 147 18.83 6.21 3.05
N ALA A 148 17.54 6.10 2.74
CA ALA A 148 16.80 4.85 2.72
C ALA A 148 17.43 3.86 1.73
N LYS A 149 17.75 4.31 0.52
CA LYS A 149 18.45 3.50 -0.48
C LYS A 149 19.77 2.96 0.04
N ARG A 150 20.60 3.84 0.62
CA ARG A 150 21.89 3.43 1.18
C ARG A 150 21.75 2.37 2.26
N LEU A 151 20.77 2.50 3.15
CA LEU A 151 20.53 1.53 4.21
C LEU A 151 20.10 0.16 3.65
N MET A 152 19.25 0.13 2.63
CA MET A 152 18.86 -1.11 1.95
C MET A 152 20.03 -1.75 1.19
N ASP A 153 20.85 -0.95 0.51
CA ASP A 153 22.02 -1.44 -0.20
C ASP A 153 23.06 -2.03 0.77
N ALA A 154 23.31 -1.36 1.90
CA ALA A 154 24.19 -1.87 2.95
C ALA A 154 23.67 -3.18 3.60
N ALA A 155 22.35 -3.33 3.69
CA ALA A 155 21.72 -4.56 4.16
C ALA A 155 21.74 -5.69 3.10
N GLY A 156 22.17 -5.41 1.86
CA GLY A 156 22.18 -6.37 0.76
C GLY A 156 20.78 -6.72 0.25
N VAL A 157 19.82 -5.81 0.34
CA VAL A 157 18.48 -5.97 -0.23
C VAL A 157 18.60 -5.83 -1.75
N PRO A 158 18.00 -6.73 -2.56
CA PRO A 158 17.99 -6.58 -4.01
C PRO A 158 17.47 -5.22 -4.46
N ALA A 159 18.03 -4.67 -5.55
CA ALA A 159 17.61 -3.37 -6.08
C ALA A 159 16.27 -3.42 -6.82
N THR A 160 15.81 -4.62 -7.16
CA THR A 160 14.52 -4.87 -7.81
C THR A 160 13.40 -4.93 -6.79
N ASP A 161 12.19 -4.51 -7.19
CA ASP A 161 10.95 -4.60 -6.42
C ASP A 161 10.93 -3.83 -5.09
N ARG A 162 11.76 -2.79 -4.97
CA ARG A 162 11.69 -1.88 -3.84
C ARG A 162 10.49 -0.97 -4.00
N THR A 163 9.61 -0.97 -3.02
CA THR A 163 8.40 -0.14 -3.03
C THR A 163 8.54 0.98 -2.01
N PHE A 164 8.17 2.19 -2.41
CA PHE A 164 8.01 3.35 -1.55
C PHE A 164 6.54 3.72 -1.45
N VAL A 165 5.99 3.55 -0.26
CA VAL A 165 4.59 3.88 0.05
C VAL A 165 4.54 5.30 0.60
N HIS A 166 3.71 6.15 0.01
CA HIS A 166 3.61 7.56 0.41
C HIS A 166 2.16 8.04 0.44
N SER A 167 1.94 9.12 1.19
CA SER A 167 0.69 9.88 1.18
C SER A 167 0.71 10.96 0.08
N ALA A 168 -0.44 11.58 -0.20
CA ALA A 168 -0.51 12.71 -1.13
C ALA A 168 0.38 13.89 -0.70
N VAL A 169 0.45 14.17 0.61
CA VAL A 169 1.33 15.19 1.18
C VAL A 169 2.80 14.88 0.94
N GLY A 170 3.19 13.60 1.10
CA GLY A 170 4.58 13.18 0.84
C GLY A 170 4.97 13.34 -0.64
N LEU A 171 4.04 13.13 -1.56
CA LEU A 171 4.26 13.38 -2.98
C LEU A 171 4.40 14.88 -3.28
N GLU A 172 3.52 15.72 -2.72
CA GLU A 172 3.59 17.17 -2.85
C GLU A 172 4.94 17.72 -2.38
N GLN A 173 5.41 17.29 -1.21
CA GLN A 173 6.70 17.69 -0.68
C GLN A 173 7.86 17.31 -1.60
N LEU A 174 7.83 16.09 -2.14
CA LEU A 174 8.86 15.61 -3.04
C LEU A 174 8.86 16.36 -4.39
N LEU A 175 7.68 16.65 -4.94
CA LEU A 175 7.53 17.44 -6.17
C LEU A 175 7.96 18.89 -5.98
N GLY A 176 7.92 19.42 -4.76
CA GLY A 176 8.43 20.76 -4.41
C GLY A 176 9.96 20.87 -4.43
N GLU A 177 10.69 19.75 -4.44
CA GLU A 177 12.15 19.77 -4.46
C GLU A 177 12.73 19.93 -5.88
N THR A 178 13.63 20.88 -6.05
CA THR A 178 14.31 21.14 -7.32
C THR A 178 15.07 19.93 -7.85
N SER A 179 15.65 19.11 -6.96
CA SER A 179 16.39 17.90 -7.33
C SER A 179 15.49 16.77 -7.89
N ALA A 180 14.20 16.76 -7.52
CA ALA A 180 13.22 15.80 -8.02
C ALA A 180 12.58 16.25 -9.35
N THR A 181 12.54 17.56 -9.60
CA THR A 181 11.83 18.17 -10.73
C THR A 181 12.73 18.72 -11.84
N SER A 182 14.05 18.80 -11.60
CA SER A 182 15.01 19.32 -12.58
C SER A 182 15.10 18.42 -13.82
N SER A 183 15.10 19.03 -15.00
CA SER A 183 15.25 18.36 -16.30
C SER A 183 16.56 17.56 -16.44
N ASP A 184 17.59 17.93 -15.70
CA ASP A 184 18.89 17.24 -15.70
C ASP A 184 18.82 15.83 -15.05
N PHE A 185 17.76 15.52 -14.31
CA PHE A 185 17.59 14.25 -13.59
C PHE A 185 16.58 13.28 -14.22
N ASN A 186 16.26 13.40 -15.48
CA ASN A 186 15.36 12.46 -16.19
C ASN A 186 13.91 12.34 -15.64
N SER A 187 13.49 13.25 -14.76
CA SER A 187 12.19 13.23 -14.07
C SER A 187 11.17 14.20 -14.66
N VAL A 188 11.37 14.67 -15.88
CA VAL A 188 10.42 15.56 -16.59
C VAL A 188 9.00 14.98 -16.67
N LYS A 189 8.89 13.64 -16.67
CA LYS A 189 7.59 12.95 -16.64
C LYS A 189 6.80 13.18 -15.35
N ALA A 190 7.48 13.27 -14.21
CA ALA A 190 6.84 13.50 -12.92
C ALA A 190 6.20 14.89 -12.83
N LEU A 191 6.86 15.89 -13.40
CA LEU A 191 6.35 17.27 -13.43
C LEU A 191 5.13 17.42 -14.35
N VAL A 192 5.09 16.68 -15.45
CA VAL A 192 3.99 16.75 -16.44
C VAL A 192 2.77 15.95 -15.98
N ASN A 193 2.98 14.78 -15.40
CA ASN A 193 1.90 13.87 -15.01
C ASN A 193 1.48 14.00 -13.53
N GLY A 194 2.28 14.68 -12.70
CA GLY A 194 2.03 14.76 -11.25
C GLY A 194 2.20 13.43 -10.51
N GLU A 195 2.79 12.43 -11.15
CA GLU A 195 3.02 11.10 -10.59
C GLU A 195 4.48 10.69 -10.77
N ILE A 196 5.02 10.01 -9.78
CA ILE A 196 6.36 9.40 -9.84
C ILE A 196 6.18 7.88 -9.85
N ASP A 197 6.47 7.24 -10.97
CA ASP A 197 6.39 5.79 -11.10
C ASP A 197 7.57 5.09 -10.43
N THR A 198 8.78 5.44 -10.87
CA THR A 198 10.03 4.87 -10.35
C THR A 198 11.09 5.94 -10.25
N TRP A 199 11.72 6.05 -9.10
CA TRP A 199 12.83 6.96 -8.87
C TRP A 199 13.81 6.40 -7.84
N LEU A 200 15.10 6.62 -8.04
CA LEU A 200 16.18 6.09 -7.19
C LEU A 200 16.12 4.56 -6.96
N GLY A 201 15.45 3.81 -7.85
CA GLY A 201 15.24 2.37 -7.71
C GLY A 201 14.06 1.96 -6.83
N PHE A 202 13.19 2.90 -6.46
CA PHE A 202 11.93 2.63 -5.78
C PHE A 202 10.74 2.79 -6.72
N LYS A 203 9.79 1.87 -6.62
CA LYS A 203 8.46 2.02 -7.21
C LYS A 203 7.58 2.78 -6.22
N PHE A 204 6.98 3.87 -6.68
CA PHE A 204 6.14 4.74 -5.84
C PHE A 204 4.70 4.24 -5.86
N ILE A 205 4.11 4.12 -4.67
CA ILE A 205 2.70 3.75 -4.51
C ILE A 205 2.06 4.73 -3.53
N MET A 206 1.10 5.51 -4.02
CA MET A 206 0.30 6.39 -3.19
C MET A 206 -0.83 5.62 -2.52
N THR A 207 -0.92 5.70 -1.20
CA THR A 207 -2.02 5.15 -0.41
C THR A 207 -2.82 6.25 0.26
N LEU A 208 -4.10 6.00 0.42
CA LEU A 208 -4.97 6.83 1.25
C LEU A 208 -4.82 6.33 2.69
N ARG A 209 -4.22 7.14 3.56
CA ARG A 209 -4.29 6.89 4.99
C ARG A 209 -5.66 7.40 5.46
N SER A 210 -6.53 6.48 5.82
CA SER A 210 -7.83 6.79 6.45
C SER A 210 -7.65 7.10 7.91
#